data_046902ccafa2d44aefd313ec09c6ad53
#
_entry.id   046902ccafa2d44aefd313ec09c6ad53
#
_cell.length_a   1.000
_cell.length_b   1.000
_cell.length_c   1.000
_cell.angle_alpha   90.00
_cell.angle_beta   90.00
_cell.angle_gamma   90.00
#
_symmetry.space_group_name_H-M   'P 1'
#
loop_
_entity.id
_entity.type
_entity.pdbx_description
1 polymer ?
#
loop_
_entity_poly.entity_id
_entity_poly.type
_entity_poly.pdbx_seq_one_letter_code
_entity_poly.pdbx_strand_id
1 'polypeptide(L)'
;MKTDYIEFKQRKKMKKILYSALALAVMGLVACSSDDNSEPQTKKGMTLKASIEDVSTRAMMTDNDGSWNFAFTKNDVVNVSNNNISAYYTFTNDGEQFSSADAVTTTEAADWYAYYPGNEVDLTSQDGSFDGVAAKYAVAGKTAKETTGDNGLTITLSAKVAVLRIVEVDKTGTLDINVKTADGKWVKGLTATKNAANFTVSTSNAKTTLLSKTAKAAEINYVVVPAGEKIAIYNGDLLLNTTKDAGLTAGKYYTITSGPTKGTVNALINGVETPVDWVQLWAGGPRFATKNVAEELTWTEAAKTGSDFAWGENWRTPTADEITEEGGLLYDFNSEKAVEGSPSVAIFQENGEYVIKFTGVQPGYSKNTLTLFNKITSGQNNFDFWTSTDYNGYGCRFMITVYDTYIVGFGISKRDNKNTTYWVRPVLAKSLSELLTTK
;
A
#
# COMPACT_ATOMS: atom_id res chain seq x y z
N MET A 1 -21.12 -30.05 -0.39
CA MET A 1 -20.53 -28.69 -0.46
C MET A 1 -21.09 -27.65 0.53
N LYS A 2 -22.39 -27.63 0.88
CA LYS A 2 -22.92 -26.70 1.90
C LYS A 2 -22.60 -27.07 3.35
N THR A 3 -22.44 -28.34 3.65
CA THR A 3 -22.21 -28.86 5.01
C THR A 3 -20.78 -28.56 5.51
N ASP A 4 -19.78 -28.69 4.65
CA ASP A 4 -18.37 -28.49 5.01
C ASP A 4 -18.03 -27.02 5.30
N TYR A 5 -18.74 -26.09 4.64
CA TYR A 5 -18.54 -24.64 4.87
C TYR A 5 -19.07 -24.19 6.24
N ILE A 6 -20.13 -24.81 6.74
CA ILE A 6 -20.72 -24.50 8.06
C ILE A 6 -19.85 -25.03 9.18
N GLU A 7 -19.27 -26.24 9.03
CA GLU A 7 -18.35 -26.81 10.01
C GLU A 7 -17.04 -26.03 10.14
N PHE A 8 -16.50 -25.54 9.03
CA PHE A 8 -15.29 -24.69 9.02
C PHE A 8 -15.52 -23.37 9.74
N LYS A 9 -16.70 -22.75 9.57
CA LYS A 9 -17.08 -21.51 10.23
C LYS A 9 -17.30 -21.68 11.74
N GLN A 10 -17.82 -22.83 12.18
CA GLN A 10 -18.01 -23.13 13.60
C GLN A 10 -16.67 -23.44 14.30
N ARG A 11 -15.75 -24.15 13.65
CA ARG A 11 -14.40 -24.41 14.19
C ARG A 11 -13.60 -23.12 14.36
N LYS A 12 -13.76 -22.15 13.45
CA LYS A 12 -13.11 -20.83 13.56
C LYS A 12 -13.70 -19.99 14.71
N LYS A 13 -14.99 -20.11 14.98
CA LYS A 13 -15.65 -19.43 16.11
C LYS A 13 -15.24 -20.02 17.46
N MET A 14 -15.12 -21.34 17.59
CA MET A 14 -14.66 -21.98 18.82
C MET A 14 -13.18 -21.68 19.14
N LYS A 15 -12.30 -21.58 18.15
CA LYS A 15 -10.92 -21.16 18.39
C LYS A 15 -10.81 -19.73 18.90
N LYS A 16 -11.65 -18.80 18.40
CA LYS A 16 -11.69 -17.40 18.90
C LYS A 16 -12.18 -17.30 20.34
N ILE A 17 -13.07 -18.17 20.79
CA ILE A 17 -13.56 -18.17 22.17
C ILE A 17 -12.54 -18.77 23.14
N LEU A 18 -11.69 -19.71 22.69
CA LEU A 18 -10.67 -20.33 23.53
C LEU A 18 -9.49 -19.42 23.86
N TYR A 19 -9.14 -18.50 22.94
CA TYR A 19 -8.05 -17.52 23.16
C TYR A 19 -8.47 -16.33 24.03
N SER A 20 -9.75 -15.97 24.06
CA SER A 20 -10.25 -14.89 24.93
C SER A 20 -10.49 -15.33 26.38
N ALA A 21 -10.57 -16.64 26.65
CA ALA A 21 -10.78 -17.15 28.01
C ALA A 21 -9.46 -17.40 28.78
N LEU A 22 -8.31 -17.40 28.11
CA LEU A 22 -7.00 -17.64 28.75
C LEU A 22 -6.31 -16.37 29.27
N ALA A 23 -6.85 -15.21 28.94
CA ALA A 23 -6.28 -13.91 29.35
C ALA A 23 -6.78 -13.39 30.73
N LEU A 24 -7.66 -14.13 31.42
CA LEU A 24 -8.28 -13.63 32.66
C LEU A 24 -7.97 -14.42 33.94
N ALA A 25 -7.01 -15.33 33.95
CA ALA A 25 -6.77 -16.22 35.08
C ALA A 25 -5.35 -16.21 35.63
N VAL A 26 -4.73 -15.05 35.83
CA VAL A 26 -3.57 -14.91 36.74
C VAL A 26 -3.70 -13.61 37.52
N MET A 27 -4.64 -13.54 38.44
CA MET A 27 -4.57 -12.66 39.61
C MET A 27 -4.67 -13.55 40.84
N GLY A 28 -3.56 -13.67 41.55
CA GLY A 28 -3.64 -14.33 42.83
C GLY A 28 -2.30 -14.48 43.53
N LEU A 29 -2.09 -13.64 44.52
CA LEU A 29 -1.36 -13.87 45.75
C LEU A 29 0.17 -13.70 45.72
N VAL A 30 0.63 -12.53 46.17
CA VAL A 30 1.84 -12.45 46.97
C VAL A 30 1.50 -11.70 48.27
N ALA A 31 1.77 -12.36 49.38
CA ALA A 31 1.54 -11.89 50.74
C ALA A 31 2.60 -10.87 51.16
N CYS A 32 2.14 -9.90 51.98
CA CYS A 32 2.96 -8.89 52.64
C CYS A 32 3.93 -9.50 53.64
N SER A 33 5.15 -8.99 53.67
CA SER A 33 5.89 -8.84 54.92
C SER A 33 6.50 -7.44 54.96
N SER A 34 6.11 -6.70 55.99
CA SER A 34 6.62 -5.38 56.32
C SER A 34 7.94 -5.51 57.08
N ASP A 35 8.98 -4.85 56.61
CA ASP A 35 10.07 -4.37 57.47
C ASP A 35 10.59 -3.03 56.95
N ASP A 36 10.45 -2.05 57.83
CA ASP A 36 10.85 -0.66 57.65
C ASP A 36 12.37 -0.54 57.88
N ASN A 37 13.13 -0.32 56.81
CA ASN A 37 14.46 0.28 56.89
C ASN A 37 14.80 0.96 55.57
N SER A 38 14.85 2.27 55.61
CA SER A 38 15.14 3.18 54.50
C SER A 38 16.60 3.20 54.12
N GLU A 39 17.11 2.13 53.50
CA GLU A 39 18.30 2.17 52.64
C GLU A 39 17.89 2.08 51.18
N PRO A 40 18.54 2.79 50.25
CA PRO A 40 18.21 2.72 48.84
C PRO A 40 18.40 1.28 48.33
N GLN A 41 17.30 0.55 48.20
CA GLN A 41 17.33 -0.83 47.72
C GLN A 41 17.61 -0.84 46.22
N THR A 42 18.79 -1.30 45.86
CA THR A 42 19.10 -1.70 44.50
C THR A 42 18.35 -3.00 44.17
N LYS A 43 17.24 -2.91 43.43
CA LYS A 43 16.53 -4.13 42.98
C LYS A 43 17.05 -4.55 41.61
N LYS A 44 17.70 -5.72 41.57
CA LYS A 44 17.93 -6.46 40.34
C LYS A 44 16.59 -7.07 39.88
N GLY A 45 16.27 -6.95 38.59
CA GLY A 45 15.12 -7.61 38.01
C GLY A 45 13.79 -6.83 38.12
N MET A 46 13.82 -5.50 38.05
CA MET A 46 12.62 -4.73 37.93
C MET A 46 11.81 -5.21 36.72
N THR A 47 10.50 -5.38 36.87
CA THR A 47 9.60 -5.83 35.81
C THR A 47 8.86 -4.66 35.19
N LEU A 48 8.55 -4.80 33.91
CA LEU A 48 7.74 -3.87 33.14
C LEU A 48 6.61 -4.64 32.46
N LYS A 49 5.38 -4.26 32.73
CA LYS A 49 4.21 -4.65 31.94
C LYS A 49 3.98 -3.58 30.89
N ALA A 50 4.43 -3.83 29.67
CA ALA A 50 4.15 -2.96 28.53
C ALA A 50 2.99 -3.53 27.72
N SER A 51 2.01 -2.71 27.42
CA SER A 51 0.97 -2.98 26.46
C SER A 51 1.00 -1.91 25.36
N ILE A 52 0.64 -2.29 24.13
CA ILE A 52 0.46 -1.31 23.09
C ILE A 52 -1.01 -0.95 23.11
N GLU A 53 -1.31 0.35 23.13
CA GLU A 53 -2.66 0.87 23.01
C GLU A 53 -3.30 0.23 21.79
N ASP A 54 -4.45 -0.42 22.00
CA ASP A 54 -5.15 -1.15 20.95
C ASP A 54 -5.31 -0.21 19.77
N VAL A 55 -4.46 -0.39 18.77
CA VAL A 55 -4.58 0.27 17.50
C VAL A 55 -5.77 -0.39 16.85
N SER A 56 -6.97 -0.12 17.38
CA SER A 56 -8.24 -0.49 16.75
C SER A 56 -8.35 0.29 15.44
N THR A 57 -7.29 0.22 14.70
CA THR A 57 -7.20 0.68 13.36
C THR A 57 -7.86 -0.36 12.52
N ARG A 58 -9.13 -0.21 12.33
CA ARG A 58 -9.93 -0.84 11.29
C ARG A 58 -9.30 -0.70 9.90
N ALA A 59 -8.00 -0.61 9.81
CA ALA A 59 -7.30 -0.26 8.60
C ALA A 59 -5.94 -0.91 8.44
N MET A 60 -5.55 -1.92 9.22
CA MET A 60 -4.31 -2.62 8.98
C MET A 60 -4.55 -4.12 8.83
N MET A 61 -4.63 -4.51 7.60
CA MET A 61 -4.14 -5.72 7.00
C MET A 61 -4.62 -7.09 7.47
N THR A 62 -5.69 -7.45 6.98
CA THR A 62 -5.92 -8.60 6.09
C THR A 62 -7.00 -8.15 5.14
N ASP A 63 -7.02 -8.61 3.93
CA ASP A 63 -8.04 -8.28 2.92
C ASP A 63 -9.48 -8.58 3.37
N ASN A 64 -9.70 -9.03 4.60
CA ASN A 64 -11.01 -9.37 5.12
C ASN A 64 -11.36 -8.87 6.53
N ASP A 65 -10.47 -8.30 7.35
CA ASP A 65 -10.83 -7.91 8.73
C ASP A 65 -10.09 -6.67 9.29
N GLY A 66 -9.22 -6.05 8.54
CA GLY A 66 -8.74 -4.70 8.80
C GLY A 66 -8.10 -4.38 10.16
N SER A 67 -7.78 -5.34 11.00
CA SER A 67 -7.13 -5.11 12.29
C SER A 67 -5.72 -5.68 12.31
N TRP A 68 -4.78 -4.85 12.71
CA TRP A 68 -3.42 -5.24 12.95
C TRP A 68 -3.21 -5.45 14.45
N ASN A 69 -2.90 -6.67 14.85
CA ASN A 69 -2.50 -6.95 16.22
C ASN A 69 -0.97 -6.92 16.30
N PHE A 70 -0.44 -5.92 16.95
CA PHE A 70 0.96 -5.87 17.33
C PHE A 70 1.10 -6.50 18.72
N ALA A 71 1.91 -7.54 18.84
CA ALA A 71 2.22 -8.16 20.13
C ALA A 71 3.73 -8.23 20.30
N PHE A 72 4.20 -8.00 21.53
CA PHE A 72 5.58 -8.22 21.88
C PHE A 72 5.93 -9.70 21.81
N THR A 73 7.14 -9.98 21.35
CA THR A 73 7.70 -11.33 21.26
C THR A 73 8.89 -11.48 22.20
N LYS A 74 9.30 -12.71 22.47
CA LYS A 74 10.49 -12.98 23.26
C LYS A 74 11.73 -12.30 22.64
N ASN A 75 12.54 -11.68 23.48
CA ASN A 75 13.72 -10.87 23.17
C ASN A 75 13.41 -9.46 22.62
N ASP A 76 12.15 -9.04 22.52
CA ASP A 76 11.86 -7.64 22.28
C ASP A 76 12.45 -6.76 23.38
N VAL A 77 12.95 -5.58 22.99
CA VAL A 77 13.62 -4.65 23.89
C VAL A 77 12.82 -3.36 23.99
N VAL A 78 12.55 -2.94 25.22
CA VAL A 78 11.97 -1.64 25.54
C VAL A 78 12.99 -0.83 26.34
N ASN A 79 13.28 0.38 25.90
CA ASN A 79 14.11 1.31 26.66
C ASN A 79 13.22 2.21 27.51
N VAL A 80 13.61 2.37 28.78
CA VAL A 80 12.84 3.13 29.76
C VAL A 80 13.69 4.24 30.37
N SER A 81 13.10 5.41 30.54
CA SER A 81 13.74 6.54 31.21
C SER A 81 12.82 7.19 32.24
N ASN A 82 13.34 7.97 33.13
CA ASN A 82 12.60 8.90 33.98
C ASN A 82 13.33 10.21 34.16
N ASN A 83 12.71 11.17 34.83
CA ASN A 83 13.29 12.51 35.04
C ASN A 83 14.50 12.53 35.95
N ASN A 84 14.70 11.47 36.76
CA ASN A 84 15.76 11.40 37.78
C ASN A 84 17.00 10.63 37.33
N ILE A 85 17.00 10.04 36.10
CA ILE A 85 18.10 9.25 35.57
C ILE A 85 18.72 9.85 34.32
N SER A 86 20.02 9.70 34.15
CA SER A 86 20.76 10.23 33.00
C SER A 86 20.78 9.29 31.79
N ALA A 87 20.60 7.98 32.02
CA ALA A 87 20.63 6.94 30.98
C ALA A 87 19.24 6.31 30.73
N TYR A 88 19.15 5.48 29.72
CA TYR A 88 18.02 4.57 29.55
C TYR A 88 18.28 3.26 30.25
N TYR A 89 17.27 2.69 30.88
CA TYR A 89 17.26 1.29 31.29
C TYR A 89 16.73 0.42 30.18
N THR A 90 17.36 -0.72 29.96
CA THR A 90 16.97 -1.71 28.95
C THR A 90 16.17 -2.82 29.63
N PHE A 91 14.97 -3.05 29.11
CA PHE A 91 14.08 -4.14 29.53
C PHE A 91 13.90 -5.11 28.36
N THR A 92 14.15 -6.40 28.62
CA THR A 92 14.04 -7.47 27.61
C THR A 92 12.84 -8.37 27.94
N ASN A 93 12.05 -8.71 26.94
CA ASN A 93 10.92 -9.62 27.07
C ASN A 93 11.43 -11.07 27.15
N ASP A 94 11.07 -11.78 28.20
CA ASP A 94 11.40 -13.21 28.39
C ASP A 94 10.34 -14.13 27.71
N GLY A 95 9.26 -13.56 27.22
CA GLY A 95 8.10 -14.23 26.63
C GLY A 95 6.81 -14.06 27.45
N GLU A 96 6.92 -13.60 28.70
CA GLU A 96 5.78 -13.34 29.58
C GLU A 96 5.77 -11.88 30.06
N GLN A 97 6.94 -11.33 30.34
CA GLN A 97 7.10 -9.97 30.85
C GLN A 97 8.47 -9.39 30.44
N PHE A 98 8.59 -8.10 30.59
CA PHE A 98 9.88 -7.42 30.43
C PHE A 98 10.60 -7.35 31.77
N SER A 99 11.90 -7.61 31.76
CA SER A 99 12.76 -7.50 32.94
C SER A 99 14.04 -6.75 32.61
N SER A 100 14.55 -5.95 33.57
CA SER A 100 15.84 -5.30 33.46
C SER A 100 16.93 -6.15 34.11
N ALA A 101 18.04 -6.38 33.38
CA ALA A 101 19.25 -7.00 33.94
C ALA A 101 19.97 -6.03 34.86
N ASP A 102 19.86 -4.73 34.65
CA ASP A 102 20.48 -3.68 35.46
C ASP A 102 19.64 -3.38 36.70
N ALA A 103 20.30 -2.97 37.75
CA ALA A 103 19.63 -2.49 38.95
C ALA A 103 18.99 -1.12 38.66
N VAL A 104 17.67 -1.06 38.71
CA VAL A 104 16.93 0.21 38.58
C VAL A 104 16.71 0.77 39.99
N THR A 105 17.29 1.91 40.25
CA THR A 105 17.21 2.57 41.55
C THR A 105 16.61 3.95 41.40
N THR A 106 15.51 4.23 42.07
CA THR A 106 15.02 5.60 42.30
C THR A 106 14.34 5.66 43.66
N THR A 107 14.65 6.67 44.40
CA THR A 107 14.11 6.92 45.74
C THR A 107 12.93 7.89 45.69
N GLU A 108 12.70 8.56 44.57
CA GLU A 108 11.65 9.56 44.38
C GLU A 108 10.66 9.14 43.32
N ALA A 109 9.41 9.54 43.54
CA ALA A 109 8.34 9.35 42.54
C ALA A 109 8.65 10.17 41.29
N ALA A 110 8.61 9.50 40.16
CA ALA A 110 8.92 10.10 38.87
C ALA A 110 7.96 9.63 37.77
N ASP A 111 7.84 10.44 36.73
CA ASP A 111 7.22 10.00 35.48
C ASP A 111 8.20 9.05 34.77
N TRP A 112 7.68 7.90 34.32
CA TRP A 112 8.44 6.93 33.54
C TRP A 112 8.00 6.93 32.10
N TYR A 113 8.96 6.83 31.20
CA TYR A 113 8.74 6.85 29.76
C TYR A 113 9.34 5.61 29.13
N ALA A 114 8.63 4.97 28.23
CA ALA A 114 9.08 3.76 27.57
C ALA A 114 9.04 3.93 26.04
N TYR A 115 9.99 3.31 25.35
CA TYR A 115 10.22 3.41 23.91
C TYR A 115 10.53 2.04 23.33
N TYR A 116 9.82 1.65 22.29
CA TYR A 116 10.05 0.42 21.53
C TYR A 116 10.21 0.77 20.03
N PRO A 117 11.07 0.08 19.28
CA PRO A 117 11.95 -1.05 19.65
C PRO A 117 13.26 -0.63 20.33
N GLY A 118 13.34 0.56 20.85
CA GLY A 118 14.50 1.16 21.52
C GLY A 118 14.41 2.67 21.50
N ASN A 119 15.45 3.35 21.98
CA ASN A 119 15.52 4.82 21.98
C ASN A 119 15.99 5.40 20.63
N GLU A 120 16.47 4.57 19.72
CA GLU A 120 16.81 4.93 18.34
C GLU A 120 16.22 3.89 17.39
N VAL A 121 15.56 4.35 16.33
CA VAL A 121 14.98 3.49 15.29
C VAL A 121 15.52 3.96 13.95
N ASP A 122 16.38 3.15 13.36
CA ASP A 122 16.84 3.37 11.99
C ASP A 122 15.76 2.94 11.00
N LEU A 123 15.23 3.87 10.22
CA LEU A 123 14.21 3.61 9.20
C LEU A 123 14.81 3.32 7.82
N THR A 124 16.12 3.37 7.66
CA THR A 124 16.77 3.01 6.39
C THR A 124 16.79 1.49 6.18
N SER A 125 16.98 1.08 4.92
CA SER A 125 17.18 -0.33 4.55
C SER A 125 16.07 -1.28 5.02
N GLN A 126 14.82 -0.86 4.95
CA GLN A 126 13.67 -1.73 5.16
C GLN A 126 13.56 -2.74 4.02
N ASP A 127 13.07 -3.95 4.28
CA ASP A 127 12.98 -5.03 3.30
C ASP A 127 11.67 -5.01 2.49
N GLY A 128 10.73 -4.17 2.88
CA GLY A 128 9.41 -4.06 2.28
C GLY A 128 8.44 -5.18 2.67
N SER A 129 8.85 -6.14 3.50
CA SER A 129 7.99 -7.20 3.99
C SER A 129 7.07 -6.71 5.11
N PHE A 130 5.96 -7.43 5.31
CA PHE A 130 5.08 -7.18 6.44
C PHE A 130 5.76 -7.46 7.78
N ASP A 131 6.51 -8.55 7.85
CA ASP A 131 7.22 -8.97 9.06
C ASP A 131 8.31 -7.95 9.45
N GLY A 132 8.97 -7.33 8.46
CA GLY A 132 9.97 -6.28 8.67
C GLY A 132 9.42 -5.00 9.33
N VAL A 133 8.12 -4.75 9.24
CA VAL A 133 7.49 -3.58 9.85
C VAL A 133 7.64 -3.58 11.37
N ALA A 134 7.49 -4.74 12.03
CA ALA A 134 7.55 -4.84 13.48
C ALA A 134 8.86 -4.30 14.07
N ALA A 135 9.99 -4.57 13.40
CA ALA A 135 11.32 -4.10 13.83
C ALA A 135 11.51 -2.57 13.74
N LYS A 136 10.64 -1.88 12.99
CA LYS A 136 10.70 -0.42 12.76
C LYS A 136 9.50 0.32 13.38
N TYR A 137 8.54 -0.41 13.93
CA TYR A 137 7.29 0.16 14.42
C TYR A 137 7.48 0.84 15.78
N ALA A 138 7.81 2.12 15.75
CA ALA A 138 8.08 2.91 16.94
C ALA A 138 6.80 3.21 17.72
N VAL A 139 6.81 2.83 19.01
CA VAL A 139 5.77 3.17 19.98
C VAL A 139 6.40 3.76 21.23
N ALA A 140 5.74 4.72 21.85
CA ALA A 140 6.18 5.33 23.10
C ALA A 140 5.01 5.57 24.05
N GLY A 141 5.29 5.51 25.34
CA GLY A 141 4.27 5.73 26.37
C GLY A 141 4.85 6.35 27.63
N LYS A 142 3.94 6.70 28.53
CA LYS A 142 4.26 7.31 29.81
C LYS A 142 3.36 6.70 30.88
N THR A 143 3.92 6.40 32.04
CA THR A 143 3.13 6.14 33.24
C THR A 143 3.16 7.37 34.16
N ALA A 144 2.14 7.52 34.98
CA ALA A 144 2.09 8.57 35.99
C ALA A 144 3.18 8.33 37.06
N LYS A 145 3.49 9.37 37.82
CA LYS A 145 4.47 9.37 38.89
C LYS A 145 4.37 8.14 39.79
N GLU A 146 5.30 7.21 39.61
CA GLU A 146 5.37 6.00 40.42
C GLU A 146 6.77 5.93 41.06
N THR A 147 6.80 5.52 42.31
CA THR A 147 8.04 5.02 42.90
C THR A 147 8.28 3.60 42.39
N THR A 148 9.54 3.21 42.24
CA THR A 148 9.90 1.82 41.96
C THR A 148 9.52 0.96 43.16
N GLY A 149 8.23 0.66 43.26
CA GLY A 149 7.66 -0.27 44.24
C GLY A 149 7.90 -1.73 43.86
N ASP A 150 7.45 -2.65 44.70
CA ASP A 150 7.60 -4.09 44.49
C ASP A 150 6.88 -4.65 43.26
N ASN A 151 5.95 -3.90 42.69
CA ASN A 151 5.05 -4.36 41.63
C ASN A 151 5.50 -4.05 40.20
N GLY A 152 6.68 -3.43 40.03
CA GLY A 152 7.17 -3.05 38.70
C GLY A 152 6.40 -1.88 38.06
N LEU A 153 6.70 -1.59 36.82
CA LEU A 153 6.06 -0.55 36.01
C LEU A 153 4.95 -1.13 35.15
N THR A 154 3.89 -0.35 34.93
CA THR A 154 2.88 -0.62 33.90
C THR A 154 2.78 0.57 32.97
N ILE A 155 3.09 0.39 31.68
CA ILE A 155 3.09 1.47 30.69
C ILE A 155 2.30 1.04 29.45
N THR A 156 1.37 1.89 29.02
CA THR A 156 0.70 1.73 27.72
C THR A 156 1.43 2.56 26.67
N LEU A 157 1.82 1.92 25.57
CA LEU A 157 2.55 2.53 24.46
C LEU A 157 1.60 2.85 23.33
N SER A 158 1.77 4.00 22.69
CA SER A 158 1.02 4.42 21.50
C SER A 158 1.95 4.59 20.33
N ALA A 159 1.44 4.31 19.12
CA ALA A 159 2.21 4.42 17.88
C ALA A 159 2.72 5.85 17.63
N LYS A 160 3.92 5.95 17.05
CA LYS A 160 4.59 7.21 16.63
C LYS A 160 4.94 7.21 15.15
N VAL A 161 4.58 6.17 14.44
CA VAL A 161 4.81 5.96 13.02
C VAL A 161 3.51 5.64 12.30
N ALA A 162 3.54 5.81 10.98
CA ALA A 162 2.55 5.30 10.05
C ALA A 162 3.22 4.28 9.12
N VAL A 163 2.43 3.49 8.40
CA VAL A 163 2.95 2.53 7.42
C VAL A 163 2.42 2.86 6.03
N LEU A 164 3.29 2.92 5.05
CA LEU A 164 2.91 2.99 3.65
C LEU A 164 2.78 1.57 3.09
N ARG A 165 1.69 1.31 2.39
CA ARG A 165 1.51 0.16 1.50
C ARG A 165 1.75 0.64 0.08
N ILE A 166 2.88 0.31 -0.50
CA ILE A 166 3.27 0.75 -1.83
C ILE A 166 2.98 -0.37 -2.82
N VAL A 167 2.05 -0.11 -3.74
CA VAL A 167 1.65 -1.04 -4.80
C VAL A 167 2.48 -0.74 -6.04
N GLU A 168 3.24 -1.75 -6.53
CA GLU A 168 4.01 -1.60 -7.76
C GLU A 168 3.08 -1.48 -8.96
N VAL A 169 3.31 -0.45 -9.81
CA VAL A 169 2.45 -0.14 -10.97
C VAL A 169 2.95 -0.75 -12.27
N ASP A 170 4.24 -1.01 -12.41
CA ASP A 170 4.84 -1.60 -13.61
C ASP A 170 4.91 -3.13 -13.49
N LYS A 171 5.06 -3.85 -14.62
CA LYS A 171 5.23 -5.33 -14.61
C LYS A 171 6.40 -5.75 -13.75
N THR A 172 7.46 -4.96 -13.79
CA THR A 172 8.62 -5.05 -12.89
C THR A 172 9.16 -3.65 -12.73
N GLY A 173 9.23 -3.17 -11.50
CA GLY A 173 9.71 -1.84 -11.17
C GLY A 173 10.80 -1.86 -10.12
N THR A 174 11.56 -0.78 -10.04
CA THR A 174 12.49 -0.54 -8.93
C THR A 174 11.83 0.43 -7.96
N LEU A 175 11.64 0.00 -6.72
CA LEU A 175 11.27 0.85 -5.62
C LEU A 175 12.55 1.42 -4.99
N ASP A 176 12.66 2.74 -4.97
CA ASP A 176 13.68 3.50 -4.24
C ASP A 176 12.97 4.56 -3.40
N ILE A 177 12.40 4.12 -2.28
CA ILE A 177 11.52 4.94 -1.45
C ILE A 177 12.33 5.81 -0.51
N ASN A 178 12.10 7.11 -0.64
CA ASN A 178 12.77 8.17 0.08
C ASN A 178 11.73 9.11 0.67
N VAL A 179 11.99 9.70 1.82
CA VAL A 179 11.07 10.62 2.49
C VAL A 179 11.81 11.89 2.90
N LYS A 180 11.20 13.04 2.64
CA LYS A 180 11.67 14.36 3.12
C LYS A 180 10.72 14.93 4.15
N THR A 181 11.27 15.58 5.15
CA THR A 181 10.54 16.46 6.07
C THR A 181 10.21 17.81 5.39
N ALA A 182 9.37 18.62 6.04
CA ALA A 182 8.97 19.93 5.51
C ALA A 182 10.14 20.91 5.30
N ASP A 183 11.23 20.77 6.06
CA ASP A 183 12.46 21.56 5.92
C ASP A 183 13.40 21.03 4.82
N GLY A 184 12.96 20.03 4.06
CA GLY A 184 13.67 19.49 2.90
C GLY A 184 14.77 18.47 3.20
N LYS A 185 14.94 18.07 4.46
CA LYS A 185 15.91 17.04 4.86
C LYS A 185 15.38 15.64 4.68
N TRP A 186 16.27 14.69 4.41
CA TRP A 186 15.92 13.30 4.22
C TRP A 186 15.76 12.58 5.58
N VAL A 187 14.66 11.85 5.74
CA VAL A 187 14.40 11.02 6.91
C VAL A 187 15.34 9.82 6.90
N LYS A 188 16.00 9.56 8.03
CA LYS A 188 16.79 8.36 8.24
C LYS A 188 16.30 7.50 9.41
N GLY A 189 15.59 8.08 10.37
CA GLY A 189 15.18 7.35 11.56
C GLY A 189 14.38 8.19 12.55
N LEU A 190 14.26 7.67 13.75
CA LEU A 190 13.60 8.30 14.88
C LEU A 190 14.49 8.20 16.10
N THR A 191 14.55 9.23 16.92
CA THR A 191 15.25 9.25 18.20
C THR A 191 14.25 9.58 19.30
N ALA A 192 14.20 8.77 20.34
CA ALA A 192 13.34 9.01 21.50
C ALA A 192 13.66 10.37 22.15
N THR A 193 12.65 11.17 22.37
CA THR A 193 12.78 12.41 23.14
C THR A 193 12.78 12.03 24.61
N LYS A 194 13.94 12.11 25.26
CA LYS A 194 14.08 11.74 26.65
C LYS A 194 13.08 12.50 27.53
N ASN A 195 12.45 11.80 28.46
CA ASN A 195 11.43 12.33 29.36
C ASN A 195 10.18 12.89 28.65
N ALA A 196 9.88 12.36 27.45
CA ALA A 196 8.64 12.62 26.74
C ALA A 196 8.18 11.31 26.06
N ALA A 197 6.89 11.03 26.05
CA ALA A 197 6.33 9.86 25.38
C ALA A 197 6.28 10.06 23.84
N ASN A 198 7.43 10.39 23.26
CA ASN A 198 7.51 10.74 21.82
C ASN A 198 8.88 10.43 21.23
N PHE A 199 8.96 10.45 19.90
CA PHE A 199 10.17 10.41 19.10
C PHE A 199 10.29 11.70 18.28
N THR A 200 11.53 12.12 18.06
CA THR A 200 11.89 13.17 17.10
C THR A 200 12.45 12.53 15.84
N VAL A 201 12.09 13.06 14.67
CA VAL A 201 12.58 12.54 13.40
C VAL A 201 14.06 12.86 13.23
N SER A 202 14.86 11.81 13.00
CA SER A 202 16.28 11.92 12.68
C SER A 202 16.43 12.11 11.17
N THR A 203 17.17 13.12 10.76
CA THR A 203 17.30 13.53 9.36
C THR A 203 18.76 13.60 8.89
N SER A 204 18.94 13.67 7.58
CA SER A 204 20.21 13.85 6.88
C SER A 204 20.07 14.87 5.75
N ASN A 205 21.13 15.61 5.47
CA ASN A 205 21.21 16.45 4.26
C ASN A 205 21.47 15.61 3.00
N ALA A 206 22.16 14.48 3.14
CA ALA A 206 22.34 13.53 2.05
C ALA A 206 21.09 12.65 1.88
N LYS A 207 20.77 12.31 0.63
CA LYS A 207 19.64 11.40 0.30
C LYS A 207 19.79 10.09 1.07
N THR A 208 18.72 9.67 1.70
CA THR A 208 18.63 8.38 2.41
C THR A 208 17.48 7.59 1.82
N THR A 209 17.68 6.28 1.68
CA THR A 209 16.68 5.36 1.14
C THR A 209 16.09 4.52 2.25
N LEU A 210 14.77 4.56 2.40
CA LEU A 210 14.04 3.75 3.38
C LEU A 210 13.81 2.33 2.86
N LEU A 211 13.51 2.18 1.58
CA LEU A 211 13.33 0.89 0.93
C LEU A 211 13.95 0.93 -0.46
N SER A 212 14.80 -0.05 -0.80
CA SER A 212 15.33 -0.25 -2.16
C SER A 212 15.20 -1.72 -2.54
N LYS A 213 14.34 -2.01 -3.54
CA LYS A 213 14.16 -3.37 -4.08
C LYS A 213 13.50 -3.37 -5.44
N THR A 214 13.66 -4.46 -6.17
CA THR A 214 12.84 -4.75 -7.36
C THR A 214 11.53 -5.39 -6.91
N ALA A 215 10.40 -4.89 -7.41
CA ALA A 215 9.07 -5.37 -7.13
C ALA A 215 8.34 -5.76 -8.43
N LYS A 216 7.39 -6.67 -8.34
CA LYS A 216 6.52 -7.09 -9.44
C LYS A 216 5.19 -6.33 -9.39
N ALA A 217 4.48 -6.31 -10.51
CA ALA A 217 3.13 -5.73 -10.59
C ALA A 217 2.23 -6.23 -9.46
N ALA A 218 1.47 -5.32 -8.87
CA ALA A 218 0.58 -5.54 -7.73
C ALA A 218 1.28 -6.01 -6.44
N GLU A 219 2.59 -6.20 -6.41
CA GLU A 219 3.31 -6.49 -5.18
C GLU A 219 3.14 -5.34 -4.19
N ILE A 220 2.74 -5.68 -2.97
CA ILE A 220 2.56 -4.72 -1.89
C ILE A 220 3.82 -4.71 -1.04
N ASN A 221 4.43 -3.54 -0.93
CA ASN A 221 5.63 -3.33 -0.13
C ASN A 221 5.31 -2.38 1.02
N TYR A 222 5.80 -2.72 2.21
CA TYR A 222 5.52 -1.98 3.44
C TYR A 222 6.72 -1.13 3.83
N VAL A 223 6.44 0.14 4.13
CA VAL A 223 7.47 1.09 4.57
C VAL A 223 6.98 1.87 5.78
N VAL A 224 7.69 1.74 6.88
CA VAL A 224 7.44 2.54 8.09
C VAL A 224 8.00 3.95 7.87
N VAL A 225 7.19 4.95 8.19
CA VAL A 225 7.52 6.37 8.05
C VAL A 225 7.10 7.16 9.30
N PRO A 226 7.69 8.34 9.56
CA PRO A 226 7.24 9.20 10.64
C PRO A 226 5.77 9.58 10.51
N ALA A 227 5.09 9.75 11.64
CA ALA A 227 3.72 10.26 11.71
C ALA A 227 3.67 11.60 12.44
N GLY A 228 2.56 12.34 12.28
CA GLY A 228 2.32 13.59 13.00
C GLY A 228 3.05 14.81 12.46
N GLU A 229 3.76 14.71 11.36
CA GLU A 229 4.44 15.81 10.69
C GLU A 229 4.31 15.73 9.18
N LYS A 230 4.48 16.89 8.51
CA LYS A 230 4.43 16.96 7.05
C LYS A 230 5.65 16.29 6.44
N ILE A 231 5.40 15.34 5.54
CA ILE A 231 6.43 14.64 4.77
C ILE A 231 6.10 14.63 3.28
N ALA A 232 7.15 14.55 2.45
CA ALA A 232 7.07 14.28 1.02
C ALA A 232 7.69 12.92 0.72
N ILE A 233 6.96 12.07 0.01
CA ILE A 233 7.32 10.68 -0.28
C ILE A 233 7.72 10.58 -1.75
N TYR A 234 8.86 9.98 -2.02
CA TYR A 234 9.44 9.82 -3.35
C TYR A 234 9.70 8.36 -3.68
N ASN A 235 9.65 8.03 -4.97
CA ASN A 235 10.26 6.83 -5.54
C ASN A 235 11.38 7.30 -6.49
N GLY A 236 12.63 7.07 -6.11
CA GLY A 236 13.77 7.73 -6.75
C GLY A 236 13.68 9.25 -6.63
N ASP A 237 13.53 9.94 -7.76
CA ASP A 237 13.33 11.40 -7.84
C ASP A 237 11.86 11.77 -8.12
N LEU A 238 11.01 10.77 -8.36
CA LEU A 238 9.58 10.97 -8.60
C LEU A 238 8.85 11.23 -7.30
N LEU A 239 8.23 12.40 -7.16
CA LEU A 239 7.34 12.71 -6.03
C LEU A 239 6.04 11.90 -6.16
N LEU A 240 5.80 10.98 -5.23
CA LEU A 240 4.58 10.19 -5.17
C LEU A 240 3.45 10.94 -4.45
N ASN A 241 3.77 11.54 -3.31
CA ASN A 241 2.78 12.22 -2.48
C ASN A 241 3.43 13.22 -1.53
N THR A 242 2.68 14.24 -1.14
CA THR A 242 2.99 15.13 -0.02
C THR A 242 1.82 15.11 0.95
N THR A 243 2.09 14.87 2.22
CA THR A 243 1.06 14.85 3.26
C THR A 243 0.60 16.27 3.59
N LYS A 244 -0.57 16.38 4.25
CA LYS A 244 -1.02 17.62 4.86
C LYS A 244 -0.06 18.04 5.99
N ASP A 245 -0.20 19.26 6.49
CA ASP A 245 0.68 19.80 7.55
C ASP A 245 0.64 18.97 8.85
N ALA A 246 -0.51 18.38 9.17
CA ALA A 246 -0.67 17.46 10.31
C ALA A 246 -0.01 16.08 10.09
N GLY A 247 0.56 15.82 8.92
CA GLY A 247 1.18 14.55 8.58
C GLY A 247 0.23 13.38 8.44
N LEU A 248 0.80 12.18 8.54
CA LEU A 248 0.06 10.92 8.62
C LEU A 248 -0.37 10.66 10.06
N THR A 249 -1.52 10.04 10.26
CA THR A 249 -1.96 9.63 11.59
C THR A 249 -1.12 8.43 12.05
N ALA A 250 -0.58 8.52 13.26
CA ALA A 250 0.16 7.43 13.87
C ALA A 250 -0.70 6.16 14.00
N GLY A 251 -0.07 5.01 13.81
CA GLY A 251 -0.75 3.72 13.87
C GLY A 251 -1.66 3.41 12.69
N LYS A 252 -1.70 4.24 11.66
CA LYS A 252 -2.48 4.02 10.44
C LYS A 252 -1.59 3.57 9.28
N TYR A 253 -2.20 2.85 8.31
CA TYR A 253 -1.54 2.64 7.03
C TYR A 253 -2.20 3.47 5.92
N TYR A 254 -1.43 3.70 4.88
CA TYR A 254 -1.85 4.45 3.70
C TYR A 254 -1.40 3.72 2.45
N THR A 255 -2.35 3.38 1.59
CA THR A 255 -2.04 2.76 0.30
C THR A 255 -1.73 3.84 -0.72
N ILE A 256 -0.55 3.74 -1.34
CA ILE A 256 -0.12 4.58 -2.46
C ILE A 256 0.43 3.68 -3.56
N THR A 257 0.56 4.20 -4.76
CA THR A 257 1.20 3.52 -5.89
C THR A 257 2.65 3.96 -6.05
N SER A 258 3.49 3.09 -6.58
CA SER A 258 4.94 3.35 -6.83
C SER A 258 5.18 4.41 -7.91
N GLY A 259 4.13 4.76 -8.67
CA GLY A 259 4.12 5.78 -9.71
C GLY A 259 2.71 6.24 -10.03
N PRO A 260 2.54 7.24 -10.92
CA PRO A 260 1.23 7.69 -11.34
C PRO A 260 0.49 6.61 -12.12
N THR A 261 -0.81 6.48 -11.84
CA THR A 261 -1.73 5.59 -12.56
C THR A 261 -2.61 6.33 -13.56
N LYS A 262 -2.42 7.62 -13.70
CA LYS A 262 -3.03 8.51 -14.70
C LYS A 262 -2.15 9.73 -14.91
N GLY A 263 -2.27 10.36 -16.06
CA GLY A 263 -1.50 11.56 -16.42
C GLY A 263 -1.81 12.02 -17.82
N THR A 264 -0.98 12.90 -18.36
CA THR A 264 -1.11 13.48 -19.70
C THR A 264 0.21 13.37 -20.43
N VAL A 265 0.16 12.93 -21.69
CA VAL A 265 1.33 12.84 -22.61
C VAL A 265 0.92 13.36 -23.97
N ASN A 266 1.79 14.10 -24.64
CA ASN A 266 1.52 14.63 -25.97
C ASN A 266 1.42 13.49 -27.01
N ALA A 267 0.44 13.63 -27.90
CA ALA A 267 0.27 12.84 -29.11
C ALA A 267 0.38 13.77 -30.34
N LEU A 268 0.92 13.26 -31.43
CA LEU A 268 0.99 13.97 -32.69
C LEU A 268 -0.31 13.78 -33.47
N ILE A 269 -1.33 14.61 -33.23
CA ILE A 269 -2.65 14.49 -33.89
C ILE A 269 -2.69 15.47 -35.06
N ASN A 270 -2.83 14.95 -36.29
CA ASN A 270 -2.81 15.73 -37.54
C ASN A 270 -1.57 16.64 -37.64
N GLY A 271 -0.40 16.14 -37.22
CA GLY A 271 0.85 16.89 -37.23
C GLY A 271 1.00 17.93 -36.12
N VAL A 272 0.06 18.00 -35.18
CA VAL A 272 0.07 18.94 -34.05
C VAL A 272 0.24 18.20 -32.75
N GLU A 273 1.21 18.61 -31.93
CA GLU A 273 1.35 18.09 -30.57
C GLU A 273 0.14 18.47 -29.73
N THR A 274 -0.57 17.46 -29.25
CA THR A 274 -1.82 17.62 -28.52
C THR A 274 -1.75 16.83 -27.23
N PRO A 275 -2.02 17.42 -26.05
CA PRO A 275 -2.06 16.70 -24.80
C PRO A 275 -3.21 15.68 -24.80
N VAL A 276 -2.87 14.45 -24.41
CA VAL A 276 -3.82 13.34 -24.29
C VAL A 276 -3.69 12.72 -22.90
N ASP A 277 -4.80 12.65 -22.21
CA ASP A 277 -4.86 11.99 -20.90
C ASP A 277 -4.81 10.47 -21.05
N TRP A 278 -4.16 9.82 -20.10
CA TRP A 278 -4.10 8.38 -20.02
C TRP A 278 -4.48 7.88 -18.62
N VAL A 279 -4.89 6.62 -18.57
CA VAL A 279 -5.27 5.92 -17.35
C VAL A 279 -4.77 4.47 -17.38
N GLN A 280 -4.26 4.01 -16.26
CA GLN A 280 -3.96 2.59 -15.99
C GLN A 280 -5.04 2.03 -15.07
N LEU A 281 -5.58 0.85 -15.36
CA LEU A 281 -6.71 0.27 -14.63
C LEU A 281 -6.30 -0.81 -13.64
N TRP A 282 -5.12 -1.41 -13.84
CA TRP A 282 -4.53 -2.43 -12.96
C TRP A 282 -3.01 -2.36 -12.99
N ALA A 283 -2.38 -2.90 -11.95
CA ALA A 283 -0.93 -2.98 -11.86
C ALA A 283 -0.34 -3.85 -12.98
N GLY A 284 0.70 -3.36 -13.62
CA GLY A 284 1.34 -4.01 -14.78
C GLY A 284 0.57 -3.88 -16.09
N GLY A 285 -0.65 -3.37 -16.04
CA GLY A 285 -1.48 -3.17 -17.24
C GLY A 285 -1.04 -2.00 -18.09
N PRO A 286 -1.53 -1.92 -19.33
CA PRO A 286 -1.22 -0.81 -20.23
C PRO A 286 -1.84 0.51 -19.74
N ARG A 287 -1.22 1.61 -20.13
CA ARG A 287 -1.70 2.97 -19.88
C ARG A 287 -2.51 3.45 -21.07
N PHE A 288 -3.81 3.26 -21.00
CA PHE A 288 -4.75 3.57 -22.07
C PHE A 288 -4.96 5.08 -22.23
N ALA A 289 -4.95 5.56 -23.47
CA ALA A 289 -5.48 6.89 -23.77
C ALA A 289 -6.95 6.98 -23.39
N THR A 290 -7.42 8.15 -22.97
CA THR A 290 -8.83 8.37 -22.62
C THR A 290 -9.73 8.58 -23.86
N LYS A 291 -9.13 8.67 -25.05
CA LYS A 291 -9.84 8.80 -26.35
C LYS A 291 -9.26 7.87 -27.43
N ASN A 292 -10.04 7.59 -28.46
CA ASN A 292 -9.61 6.83 -29.63
C ASN A 292 -8.80 7.70 -30.59
N VAL A 293 -8.06 7.06 -31.51
CA VAL A 293 -7.64 7.72 -32.74
C VAL A 293 -8.88 8.24 -33.46
N ALA A 294 -8.78 9.42 -34.07
CA ALA A 294 -9.95 10.14 -34.59
C ALA A 294 -10.68 9.43 -35.74
N GLU A 295 -10.00 8.51 -36.44
CA GLU A 295 -10.54 7.75 -37.56
C GLU A 295 -10.30 6.26 -37.33
N GLU A 296 -11.13 5.42 -37.93
CA GLU A 296 -10.90 3.97 -37.98
C GLU A 296 -9.70 3.68 -38.88
N LEU A 297 -8.82 2.80 -38.45
CA LEU A 297 -7.60 2.41 -39.17
C LEU A 297 -7.69 0.98 -39.67
N THR A 298 -7.01 0.69 -40.78
CA THR A 298 -6.68 -0.69 -41.16
C THR A 298 -5.72 -1.28 -40.14
N TRP A 299 -5.64 -2.62 -40.06
CA TRP A 299 -4.69 -3.25 -39.12
C TRP A 299 -3.24 -2.85 -39.41
N THR A 300 -2.88 -2.74 -40.71
CA THR A 300 -1.52 -2.35 -41.11
C THR A 300 -1.15 -0.95 -40.63
N GLU A 301 -2.08 -0.02 -40.58
CA GLU A 301 -1.87 1.32 -40.05
C GLU A 301 -1.85 1.29 -38.51
N ALA A 302 -2.75 0.54 -37.90
CA ALA A 302 -2.85 0.40 -36.44
C ALA A 302 -1.61 -0.29 -35.83
N ALA A 303 -0.97 -1.22 -36.54
CA ALA A 303 0.19 -1.95 -36.08
C ALA A 303 1.53 -1.19 -36.23
N LYS A 304 1.53 0.00 -36.85
CA LYS A 304 2.73 0.85 -36.91
C LYS A 304 3.19 1.25 -35.50
N THR A 305 4.49 1.51 -35.38
CA THR A 305 5.13 1.88 -34.10
C THR A 305 6.05 3.08 -34.28
N GLY A 306 6.46 3.69 -33.15
CA GLY A 306 7.34 4.84 -33.16
C GLY A 306 6.72 6.04 -33.85
N SER A 307 7.52 6.79 -34.62
CA SER A 307 7.07 7.97 -35.36
C SER A 307 6.05 7.67 -36.47
N ASP A 308 5.94 6.41 -36.92
CA ASP A 308 5.02 6.01 -37.99
C ASP A 308 3.60 5.72 -37.47
N PHE A 309 3.44 5.57 -36.15
CA PHE A 309 2.09 5.44 -35.55
C PHE A 309 1.31 6.76 -35.67
N ALA A 310 0.03 6.68 -35.87
CA ALA A 310 -0.85 7.84 -36.12
C ALA A 310 -0.77 8.96 -35.06
N TRP A 311 -0.38 8.62 -33.82
CA TRP A 311 -0.19 9.56 -32.71
C TRP A 311 1.27 9.80 -32.31
N GLY A 312 2.22 9.35 -33.13
CA GLY A 312 3.66 9.52 -32.92
C GLY A 312 4.25 8.56 -31.88
N GLU A 313 5.52 8.74 -31.56
CA GLU A 313 6.36 7.76 -30.85
C GLU A 313 5.99 7.45 -29.39
N ASN A 314 5.22 8.32 -28.76
CA ASN A 314 4.79 8.13 -27.36
C ASN A 314 3.62 7.15 -27.24
N TRP A 315 2.99 6.80 -28.36
CA TRP A 315 1.77 6.02 -28.39
C TRP A 315 1.89 4.83 -29.33
N ARG A 316 1.11 3.79 -29.09
CA ARG A 316 0.98 2.61 -29.94
C ARG A 316 -0.36 1.94 -29.73
N THR A 317 -0.71 1.02 -30.62
CA THR A 317 -1.82 0.08 -30.41
C THR A 317 -1.43 -0.95 -29.33
N PRO A 318 -2.33 -1.32 -28.39
CA PRO A 318 -2.04 -2.39 -27.43
C PRO A 318 -1.95 -3.74 -28.14
N THR A 319 -1.20 -4.69 -27.53
CA THR A 319 -1.25 -6.09 -27.95
C THR A 319 -2.49 -6.79 -27.40
N ALA A 320 -2.87 -7.94 -27.98
CA ALA A 320 -3.96 -8.75 -27.48
C ALA A 320 -3.68 -9.24 -26.04
N ASP A 321 -2.45 -9.68 -25.78
CA ASP A 321 -2.03 -10.17 -24.47
C ASP A 321 -2.09 -9.08 -23.40
N GLU A 322 -1.73 -7.84 -23.72
CA GLU A 322 -1.83 -6.71 -22.78
C GLU A 322 -3.27 -6.43 -22.33
N ILE A 323 -4.26 -6.76 -23.17
CA ILE A 323 -5.68 -6.55 -22.83
C ILE A 323 -6.23 -7.73 -22.03
N THR A 324 -5.77 -8.94 -22.31
CA THR A 324 -6.34 -10.19 -21.77
C THR A 324 -5.45 -10.89 -20.74
N GLU A 325 -4.33 -10.29 -20.33
CA GLU A 325 -3.49 -10.87 -19.27
C GLU A 325 -4.26 -10.96 -17.93
N GLU A 326 -3.76 -11.77 -17.02
CA GLU A 326 -4.33 -11.92 -15.68
C GLU A 326 -4.48 -10.56 -15.00
N GLY A 327 -5.68 -10.29 -14.48
CA GLY A 327 -6.05 -8.97 -13.94
C GLY A 327 -6.45 -7.93 -14.99
N GLY A 328 -6.35 -8.25 -16.30
CA GLY A 328 -6.73 -7.39 -17.42
C GLY A 328 -8.23 -7.23 -17.64
N LEU A 329 -8.60 -6.78 -18.85
CA LEU A 329 -10.01 -6.59 -19.22
C LEU A 329 -10.67 -7.95 -19.51
N LEU A 330 -10.99 -8.72 -18.46
CA LEU A 330 -11.61 -10.03 -18.55
C LEU A 330 -13.05 -10.00 -18.04
N TYR A 331 -13.91 -10.81 -18.66
CA TYR A 331 -15.31 -10.92 -18.29
C TYR A 331 -15.73 -12.40 -18.23
N ASP A 332 -16.38 -12.78 -17.15
CA ASP A 332 -16.96 -14.12 -16.99
C ASP A 332 -18.44 -14.13 -17.38
N PHE A 333 -18.74 -14.72 -18.52
CA PHE A 333 -20.09 -14.84 -19.04
C PHE A 333 -21.02 -15.68 -18.16
N ASN A 334 -20.48 -16.62 -17.38
CA ASN A 334 -21.32 -17.46 -16.52
C ASN A 334 -21.82 -16.70 -15.29
N SER A 335 -21.08 -15.73 -14.82
CA SER A 335 -21.43 -14.87 -13.68
C SER A 335 -21.91 -13.47 -14.11
N GLU A 336 -21.88 -13.15 -15.39
CA GLU A 336 -22.23 -11.84 -15.96
C GLU A 336 -21.50 -10.67 -15.31
N LYS A 337 -20.19 -10.85 -15.01
CA LYS A 337 -19.37 -9.83 -14.36
C LYS A 337 -17.88 -9.94 -14.73
N ALA A 338 -17.14 -8.92 -14.38
CA ALA A 338 -15.67 -8.98 -14.50
C ALA A 338 -15.10 -10.14 -13.68
N VAL A 339 -14.05 -10.76 -14.20
CA VAL A 339 -13.28 -11.81 -13.49
C VAL A 339 -12.67 -11.19 -12.22
N GLU A 340 -12.53 -11.99 -11.16
CA GLU A 340 -11.94 -11.51 -9.90
C GLU A 340 -10.57 -10.87 -10.14
N GLY A 341 -10.36 -9.68 -9.58
CA GLY A 341 -9.14 -8.88 -9.78
C GLY A 341 -9.10 -8.03 -11.05
N SER A 342 -9.96 -8.32 -12.04
CA SER A 342 -10.09 -7.51 -13.25
C SER A 342 -10.91 -6.24 -13.00
N PRO A 343 -10.70 -5.16 -13.78
CA PRO A 343 -11.54 -3.96 -13.70
C PRO A 343 -13.02 -4.28 -13.77
N SER A 344 -13.83 -3.67 -12.92
CA SER A 344 -15.29 -3.79 -13.01
C SER A 344 -15.78 -3.12 -14.29
N VAL A 345 -16.85 -3.65 -14.86
CA VAL A 345 -17.47 -3.10 -16.08
C VAL A 345 -18.91 -2.67 -15.82
N ALA A 346 -19.26 -1.50 -16.31
CA ALA A 346 -20.64 -1.00 -16.30
C ALA A 346 -21.02 -0.53 -17.71
N ILE A 347 -22.26 -0.81 -18.12
CA ILE A 347 -22.80 -0.40 -19.40
C ILE A 347 -24.01 0.48 -19.14
N PHE A 348 -24.08 1.60 -19.84
CA PHE A 348 -25.21 2.52 -19.74
C PHE A 348 -25.36 3.29 -21.06
N GLN A 349 -26.48 4.00 -21.24
CA GLN A 349 -26.71 4.91 -22.36
C GLN A 349 -26.51 6.36 -21.90
N GLU A 350 -25.76 7.11 -22.67
CA GLU A 350 -25.53 8.52 -22.45
C GLU A 350 -25.70 9.26 -23.79
N ASN A 351 -26.62 10.22 -23.86
CA ASN A 351 -26.93 11.00 -25.07
C ASN A 351 -27.27 10.15 -26.33
N GLY A 352 -27.87 8.96 -26.13
CA GLY A 352 -28.23 8.05 -27.22
C GLY A 352 -27.06 7.19 -27.73
N GLU A 353 -25.93 7.23 -27.06
CA GLU A 353 -24.78 6.37 -27.29
C GLU A 353 -24.64 5.34 -26.17
N TYR A 354 -24.16 4.13 -26.48
CA TYR A 354 -23.76 3.18 -25.45
C TYR A 354 -22.38 3.55 -24.93
N VAL A 355 -22.24 3.47 -23.64
CA VAL A 355 -21.02 3.76 -22.92
C VAL A 355 -20.65 2.54 -22.10
N ILE A 356 -19.45 2.01 -22.33
CA ILE A 356 -18.84 0.98 -21.49
C ILE A 356 -17.79 1.65 -20.63
N LYS A 357 -17.94 1.51 -19.33
CA LYS A 357 -17.01 2.05 -18.36
C LYS A 357 -16.31 0.94 -17.60
N PHE A 358 -15.01 0.85 -17.74
CA PHE A 358 -14.16 0.01 -16.91
C PHE A 358 -13.65 0.83 -15.73
N THR A 359 -13.69 0.24 -14.54
CA THR A 359 -13.17 0.86 -13.32
C THR A 359 -12.21 -0.10 -12.62
N GLY A 360 -11.01 0.36 -12.31
CA GLY A 360 -10.02 -0.43 -11.58
C GLY A 360 -10.53 -0.83 -10.20
N VAL A 361 -10.25 -2.06 -9.78
CA VAL A 361 -10.70 -2.62 -8.48
C VAL A 361 -9.53 -2.84 -7.52
N GLN A 362 -8.32 -2.95 -8.03
CA GLN A 362 -7.12 -3.17 -7.20
C GLN A 362 -6.81 -1.95 -6.32
N PRO A 363 -6.16 -2.12 -5.17
CA PRO A 363 -5.69 -1.00 -4.34
C PRO A 363 -4.89 0.02 -5.16
N GLY A 364 -5.23 1.30 -5.03
CA GLY A 364 -4.62 2.40 -5.81
C GLY A 364 -5.27 2.68 -7.17
N TYR A 365 -6.16 1.79 -7.67
CA TYR A 365 -6.80 1.93 -8.98
C TYR A 365 -8.31 2.20 -8.93
N SER A 366 -8.96 2.12 -7.79
CA SER A 366 -10.42 2.20 -7.63
C SER A 366 -11.07 3.52 -8.12
N LYS A 367 -10.27 4.56 -8.39
CA LYS A 367 -10.71 5.84 -8.97
C LYS A 367 -10.35 5.99 -10.45
N ASN A 368 -9.71 4.98 -11.03
CA ASN A 368 -9.28 5.00 -12.41
C ASN A 368 -10.37 4.40 -13.28
N THR A 369 -10.81 5.14 -14.27
CA THR A 369 -11.86 4.73 -15.19
C THR A 369 -11.45 4.92 -16.63
N LEU A 370 -11.74 3.93 -17.48
CA LEU A 370 -11.63 4.01 -18.92
C LEU A 370 -13.04 3.93 -19.51
N THR A 371 -13.42 4.92 -20.30
CA THR A 371 -14.72 4.97 -20.94
C THR A 371 -14.57 4.72 -22.45
N LEU A 372 -15.33 3.77 -22.97
CA LEU A 372 -15.43 3.50 -24.39
C LEU A 372 -16.80 3.96 -24.89
N PHE A 373 -16.80 4.78 -25.91
CA PHE A 373 -18.02 5.27 -26.58
C PHE A 373 -18.17 4.62 -27.93
N ASN A 374 -19.38 4.24 -28.30
CA ASN A 374 -19.73 3.87 -29.67
C ASN A 374 -21.08 4.47 -30.02
N LYS A 375 -21.19 5.00 -31.23
CA LYS A 375 -22.45 5.50 -31.77
C LYS A 375 -23.31 4.31 -32.16
N ILE A 376 -24.47 4.18 -31.54
CA ILE A 376 -25.32 3.01 -31.67
C ILE A 376 -26.56 3.25 -32.48
N THR A 377 -26.85 2.24 -33.28
CA THR A 377 -28.17 1.98 -33.85
C THR A 377 -28.85 0.88 -33.04
N SER A 378 -30.18 0.88 -32.96
CA SER A 378 -30.98 -0.12 -32.23
C SER A 378 -30.56 -1.57 -32.51
N GLY A 379 -30.38 -2.39 -31.48
CA GLY A 379 -30.07 -3.82 -31.59
C GLY A 379 -28.68 -4.18 -31.05
N GLN A 380 -28.05 -5.21 -31.63
CA GLN A 380 -26.72 -5.66 -31.27
C GLN A 380 -25.68 -4.64 -31.73
N ASN A 381 -24.79 -4.24 -30.83
CA ASN A 381 -23.73 -3.27 -31.07
C ASN A 381 -22.37 -3.84 -30.72
N ASN A 382 -21.38 -3.58 -31.58
CA ASN A 382 -20.02 -4.02 -31.37
C ASN A 382 -19.11 -2.82 -31.09
N PHE A 383 -18.28 -2.98 -30.05
CA PHE A 383 -17.14 -2.12 -29.77
C PHE A 383 -15.91 -2.87 -30.23
N ASP A 384 -15.43 -2.56 -31.42
CA ASP A 384 -14.32 -3.25 -32.06
C ASP A 384 -13.10 -2.35 -32.10
N PHE A 385 -12.00 -2.84 -31.53
CA PHE A 385 -10.73 -2.13 -31.47
C PHE A 385 -9.60 -3.02 -31.94
N TRP A 386 -8.75 -2.51 -32.84
CA TRP A 386 -7.55 -3.21 -33.22
C TRP A 386 -6.61 -3.44 -32.03
N THR A 387 -5.96 -4.59 -32.06
CA THR A 387 -4.71 -4.85 -31.35
C THR A 387 -3.56 -4.91 -32.35
N SER A 388 -2.35 -4.70 -31.92
CA SER A 388 -1.15 -4.81 -32.79
C SER A 388 -0.71 -6.25 -33.03
N THR A 389 -1.39 -7.24 -32.44
CA THR A 389 -1.04 -8.66 -32.55
C THR A 389 -1.41 -9.22 -33.92
N ASP A 390 -0.45 -9.85 -34.58
CA ASP A 390 -0.65 -10.67 -35.79
C ASP A 390 -0.89 -12.13 -35.39
N TYR A 391 -1.89 -12.76 -35.96
CA TYR A 391 -2.15 -14.17 -35.76
C TYR A 391 -2.22 -14.89 -37.12
N ASN A 392 -1.09 -15.53 -37.51
CA ASN A 392 -0.99 -16.28 -38.76
C ASN A 392 -1.39 -15.47 -40.00
N GLY A 393 -0.98 -14.21 -40.08
CA GLY A 393 -1.28 -13.34 -41.22
C GLY A 393 -2.61 -12.57 -41.09
N TYR A 394 -3.38 -12.78 -40.04
CA TYR A 394 -4.62 -12.06 -39.72
C TYR A 394 -4.40 -11.04 -38.59
N GLY A 395 -5.17 -9.95 -38.61
CA GLY A 395 -5.22 -9.02 -37.48
C GLY A 395 -6.01 -9.59 -36.31
N CYS A 396 -5.64 -9.21 -35.09
CA CYS A 396 -6.44 -9.45 -33.90
C CYS A 396 -7.17 -8.18 -33.48
N ARG A 397 -8.45 -8.31 -33.18
CA ARG A 397 -9.22 -7.21 -32.58
C ARG A 397 -9.76 -7.59 -31.21
N PHE A 398 -9.82 -6.64 -30.32
CA PHE A 398 -10.58 -6.69 -29.10
C PHE A 398 -12.02 -6.32 -29.39
N MET A 399 -12.95 -7.15 -28.95
CA MET A 399 -14.37 -7.04 -29.27
C MET A 399 -15.19 -7.07 -28.00
N ILE A 400 -16.15 -6.13 -27.90
CA ILE A 400 -17.21 -6.18 -26.90
C ILE A 400 -18.53 -6.05 -27.67
N THR A 401 -19.35 -7.07 -27.57
CA THR A 401 -20.71 -7.06 -28.15
C THR A 401 -21.72 -6.79 -27.05
N VAL A 402 -22.51 -5.77 -27.24
CA VAL A 402 -23.58 -5.36 -26.32
C VAL A 402 -24.92 -5.54 -26.98
N TYR A 403 -25.87 -6.09 -26.25
CA TYR A 403 -27.29 -6.11 -26.63
C TYR A 403 -28.07 -5.42 -25.51
N ASP A 404 -28.72 -4.30 -25.86
CA ASP A 404 -29.34 -3.40 -24.88
C ASP A 404 -28.35 -3.01 -23.77
N THR A 405 -28.48 -3.58 -22.58
CA THR A 405 -27.63 -3.24 -21.40
C THR A 405 -26.75 -4.39 -20.94
N TYR A 406 -26.63 -5.49 -21.71
CA TYR A 406 -25.76 -6.62 -21.32
C TYR A 406 -24.68 -6.87 -22.36
N ILE A 407 -23.54 -7.38 -21.86
CA ILE A 407 -22.46 -7.89 -22.69
C ILE A 407 -22.86 -9.29 -23.18
N VAL A 408 -22.99 -9.47 -24.51
CA VAL A 408 -23.26 -10.77 -25.14
C VAL A 408 -22.05 -11.37 -25.84
N GLY A 409 -20.96 -10.62 -25.97
CA GLY A 409 -19.68 -11.07 -26.48
C GLY A 409 -18.54 -10.20 -25.93
N PHE A 410 -17.44 -10.82 -25.50
CA PHE A 410 -16.27 -10.13 -24.96
C PHE A 410 -15.02 -10.98 -25.18
N GLY A 411 -14.03 -10.45 -25.86
CA GLY A 411 -12.80 -11.19 -26.09
C GLY A 411 -11.97 -10.71 -27.27
N ILE A 412 -11.05 -11.56 -27.69
CA ILE A 412 -10.17 -11.33 -28.85
C ILE A 412 -10.63 -12.18 -30.03
N SER A 413 -10.98 -11.51 -31.14
CA SER A 413 -11.09 -12.15 -32.44
C SER A 413 -9.70 -12.25 -33.08
N LYS A 414 -9.29 -13.45 -33.53
CA LYS A 414 -7.95 -13.74 -34.02
C LYS A 414 -7.83 -13.91 -35.53
N ARG A 415 -8.89 -13.63 -36.28
CA ARG A 415 -8.92 -13.92 -37.73
C ARG A 415 -9.61 -12.82 -38.52
N ASP A 416 -9.34 -11.58 -38.20
CA ASP A 416 -9.93 -10.47 -38.93
C ASP A 416 -9.09 -10.08 -40.16
N ASN A 417 -9.79 -9.69 -41.22
CA ASN A 417 -9.15 -9.21 -42.44
C ASN A 417 -8.43 -7.87 -42.14
N LYS A 418 -7.14 -7.79 -42.39
CA LYS A 418 -6.31 -6.62 -42.15
C LYS A 418 -6.74 -5.35 -42.91
N ASN A 419 -7.53 -5.51 -43.97
CA ASN A 419 -8.10 -4.39 -44.76
C ASN A 419 -9.40 -3.83 -44.14
N THR A 420 -10.00 -4.51 -43.16
CA THR A 420 -11.15 -3.96 -42.43
C THR A 420 -10.64 -2.81 -41.54
N THR A 421 -11.46 -1.80 -41.35
CA THR A 421 -11.13 -0.68 -40.46
C THR A 421 -11.85 -0.84 -39.12
N TYR A 422 -11.13 -0.57 -38.04
CA TYR A 422 -11.66 -0.52 -36.67
C TYR A 422 -11.01 0.63 -35.90
N TRP A 423 -11.61 0.98 -34.78
CA TRP A 423 -11.06 1.95 -33.87
C TRP A 423 -9.73 1.48 -33.25
N VAL A 424 -8.92 2.41 -32.85
CA VAL A 424 -7.73 2.17 -32.03
C VAL A 424 -7.88 2.95 -30.72
N ARG A 425 -7.74 2.24 -29.60
CA ARG A 425 -7.55 2.83 -28.30
C ARG A 425 -6.06 2.78 -27.96
N PRO A 426 -5.30 3.85 -28.16
CA PRO A 426 -3.87 3.82 -27.96
C PRO A 426 -3.48 3.57 -26.49
N VAL A 427 -2.27 3.03 -26.32
CA VAL A 427 -1.58 2.93 -25.04
C VAL A 427 -0.22 3.61 -25.12
N LEU A 428 0.32 4.03 -23.99
CA LEU A 428 1.67 4.59 -23.95
C LEU A 428 2.68 3.54 -24.44
N ALA A 429 3.57 3.96 -25.33
CA ALA A 429 4.65 3.14 -25.87
C ALA A 429 5.86 3.09 -24.94
N LYS A 430 6.11 4.16 -24.20
CA LYS A 430 7.25 4.35 -23.29
C LYS A 430 6.85 4.07 -21.83
N SER A 431 7.79 3.58 -21.05
CA SER A 431 7.64 3.48 -19.59
C SER A 431 7.56 4.88 -18.96
N LEU A 432 7.05 4.96 -17.74
CA LEU A 432 7.02 6.24 -17.01
C LEU A 432 8.42 6.81 -16.76
N SER A 433 9.39 5.96 -16.49
CA SER A 433 10.79 6.38 -16.31
C SER A 433 11.36 7.04 -17.58
N GLU A 434 11.08 6.48 -18.75
CA GLU A 434 11.50 7.06 -20.03
C GLU A 434 10.82 8.42 -20.32
N LEU A 435 9.54 8.56 -19.98
CA LEU A 435 8.79 9.81 -20.16
C LEU A 435 9.24 10.93 -19.21
N LEU A 436 9.72 10.58 -18.02
CA LEU A 436 10.17 11.55 -17.00
C LEU A 436 11.62 12.00 -17.22
N THR A 437 12.45 11.19 -17.89
CA THR A 437 13.85 11.54 -18.23
C THR A 437 13.98 12.46 -19.45
N THR A 438 12.92 12.61 -20.24
CA THR A 438 12.89 13.46 -21.45
C THR A 438 12.46 14.92 -21.20
N LYS A 439 12.27 15.32 -19.96
CA LYS A 439 12.08 16.69 -19.51
C LYS A 439 13.36 17.22 -18.86
#